data_262e9bc9708b1dad9404a81a61275115
#
_entry.id   262e9bc9708b1dad9404a81a61275115
#
_cell.length_a   1.000
_cell.length_b   1.000
_cell.length_c   1.000
_cell.angle_alpha   90.00
_cell.angle_beta   90.00
_cell.angle_gamma   90.00
#
_symmetry.space_group_name_H-M   'P 1'
#
loop_
_entity.id
_entity.type
_entity.pdbx_description
1 polymer ?
#
loop_
_entity_poly.entity_id
_entity_poly.type
_entity_poly.pdbx_seq_one_letter_code
_entity_poly.pdbx_strand_id
1 'polypeptide(L)'
;MSTSTASPARRLLGEPERTAIGASRAALLLLALGFGALSAAGTDVSLRTQMIAYLVGMVALNLPHGGYEHFSNLRRRGLPFGARYVALYLGFVASFVALFVVAPLPALALAFGTAVAKGGHGDLRVMDALVGTDHLPTRPQRALAALVRGGAVMVVPAVFSTETFYGFTGIMLGVFDGRLAGPAASNPEAFTTALGGAFGLAVLAHLGGGLATSLRSTDGVGRSWLLDAAETLLLVAYFALVPVVVAIGLYFPLWYSLRQSARSVVVEREQPDRTEGVSLVVAWGVLVVGALVTATVATALWVVAPNPMAGGSLLSGAVAFYTIFVCVIAMPHVVVGEWLDFGRGIWYVP
;
A
#
# COMPACT_ATOMS: atom_id res chain seq x y z
N MET A 1 -32.25 -15.44 20.49
CA MET A 1 -31.99 -15.48 19.04
C MET A 1 -31.22 -14.19 18.71
N SER A 2 -29.88 -14.24 18.77
CA SER A 2 -29.03 -13.12 18.42
C SER A 2 -28.83 -13.16 16.90
N THR A 3 -29.49 -12.28 16.18
CA THR A 3 -29.23 -12.05 14.76
C THR A 3 -27.85 -11.40 14.67
N SER A 4 -26.85 -12.19 14.29
CA SER A 4 -25.54 -11.67 13.87
C SER A 4 -25.78 -10.56 12.84
N THR A 5 -25.60 -9.31 13.25
CA THR A 5 -25.66 -8.14 12.37
C THR A 5 -24.36 -8.11 11.56
N ALA A 6 -24.28 -9.01 10.56
CA ALA A 6 -23.26 -8.86 9.53
C ALA A 6 -23.38 -7.45 8.92
N SER A 7 -22.27 -6.72 8.81
CA SER A 7 -22.23 -5.43 8.16
C SER A 7 -23.03 -5.47 6.85
N PRO A 8 -23.85 -4.43 6.54
CA PRO A 8 -24.62 -4.38 5.29
C PRO A 8 -23.78 -4.67 4.05
N ALA A 9 -22.56 -4.17 3.99
CA ALA A 9 -21.60 -4.41 2.91
C ALA A 9 -21.32 -5.89 2.66
N ARG A 10 -21.28 -6.69 3.72
CA ARG A 10 -21.02 -8.14 3.62
C ARG A 10 -22.15 -8.92 2.93
N ARG A 11 -23.37 -8.37 2.91
CA ARG A 11 -24.53 -8.96 2.21
C ARG A 11 -24.50 -8.68 0.71
N LEU A 12 -23.75 -7.66 0.28
CA LEU A 12 -23.66 -7.20 -1.11
C LEU A 12 -22.46 -7.76 -1.87
N LEU A 13 -21.62 -8.59 -1.22
CA LEU A 13 -20.50 -9.29 -1.86
C LEU A 13 -21.01 -10.23 -2.94
N GLY A 14 -20.75 -9.87 -4.19
CA GLY A 14 -20.94 -10.74 -5.34
C GLY A 14 -19.80 -11.76 -5.51
N GLU A 15 -19.98 -12.68 -6.45
CA GLU A 15 -18.96 -13.66 -6.85
C GLU A 15 -17.64 -13.00 -7.30
N PRO A 16 -17.63 -11.91 -8.12
CA PRO A 16 -16.38 -11.27 -8.55
C PRO A 16 -15.55 -10.72 -7.40
N GLU A 17 -16.16 -10.11 -6.39
CA GLU A 17 -15.45 -9.52 -5.24
C GLU A 17 -14.85 -10.62 -4.35
N ARG A 18 -15.58 -11.72 -4.13
CA ARG A 18 -15.06 -12.89 -3.41
C ARG A 18 -13.90 -13.53 -4.15
N THR A 19 -14.00 -13.63 -5.47
CA THR A 19 -12.94 -14.15 -6.34
C THR A 19 -11.71 -13.25 -6.27
N ALA A 20 -11.85 -11.93 -6.31
CA ALA A 20 -10.74 -10.98 -6.20
C ALA A 20 -10.00 -11.12 -4.86
N ILE A 21 -10.72 -11.24 -3.74
CA ILE A 21 -10.10 -11.47 -2.42
C ILE A 21 -9.41 -12.84 -2.36
N GLY A 22 -10.03 -13.89 -2.89
CA GLY A 22 -9.43 -15.22 -2.98
C GLY A 22 -8.18 -15.23 -3.85
N ALA A 23 -8.24 -14.60 -5.02
CA ALA A 23 -7.13 -14.49 -5.96
C ALA A 23 -5.93 -13.72 -5.37
N SER A 24 -6.19 -12.62 -4.63
CA SER A 24 -5.12 -11.86 -3.97
C SER A 24 -4.36 -12.71 -2.95
N ARG A 25 -5.07 -13.49 -2.12
CA ARG A 25 -4.46 -14.43 -1.15
C ARG A 25 -3.68 -15.53 -1.85
N ALA A 26 -4.29 -16.15 -2.86
CA ALA A 26 -3.67 -17.24 -3.63
C ALA A 26 -2.39 -16.74 -4.34
N ALA A 27 -2.42 -15.57 -4.95
CA ALA A 27 -1.26 -15.00 -5.63
C ALA A 27 -0.08 -14.79 -4.67
N LEU A 28 -0.30 -14.16 -3.52
CA LEU A 28 0.77 -13.96 -2.54
C LEU A 28 1.28 -15.29 -1.97
N LEU A 29 0.37 -16.22 -1.67
CA LEU A 29 0.75 -17.55 -1.16
C LEU A 29 1.59 -18.32 -2.17
N LEU A 30 1.18 -18.35 -3.44
CA LEU A 30 1.91 -19.03 -4.51
C LEU A 30 3.29 -18.41 -4.74
N LEU A 31 3.39 -17.09 -4.69
CA LEU A 31 4.67 -16.40 -4.79
C LEU A 31 5.56 -16.72 -3.58
N ALA A 32 5.03 -16.66 -2.36
CA ALA A 32 5.79 -17.00 -1.15
C ALA A 32 6.30 -18.45 -1.17
N LEU A 33 5.43 -19.40 -1.54
CA LEU A 33 5.81 -20.82 -1.66
C LEU A 33 6.80 -21.05 -2.80
N GLY A 34 6.59 -20.42 -3.96
CA GLY A 34 7.47 -20.56 -5.12
C GLY A 34 8.89 -20.02 -4.84
N PHE A 35 9.01 -18.81 -4.31
CA PHE A 35 10.31 -18.24 -3.95
C PHE A 35 10.94 -18.93 -2.74
N GLY A 36 10.14 -19.36 -1.77
CA GLY A 36 10.62 -20.18 -0.67
C GLY A 36 11.21 -21.52 -1.15
N ALA A 37 10.56 -22.18 -2.11
CA ALA A 37 11.08 -23.42 -2.71
C ALA A 37 12.35 -23.17 -3.53
N LEU A 38 12.42 -22.08 -4.31
CA LEU A 38 13.63 -21.70 -5.04
C LEU A 38 14.80 -21.45 -4.09
N SER A 39 14.57 -20.69 -3.02
CA SER A 39 15.58 -20.42 -1.99
C SER A 39 16.05 -21.71 -1.30
N ALA A 40 15.12 -22.60 -0.95
CA ALA A 40 15.47 -23.91 -0.37
C ALA A 40 16.25 -24.81 -1.34
N ALA A 41 16.06 -24.67 -2.65
CA ALA A 41 16.83 -25.33 -3.68
C ALA A 41 18.19 -24.65 -4.00
N GLY A 42 18.54 -23.57 -3.28
CA GLY A 42 19.76 -22.80 -3.53
C GLY A 42 19.74 -22.04 -4.86
N THR A 43 18.57 -21.74 -5.39
CA THR A 43 18.41 -21.03 -6.66
C THR A 43 18.04 -19.58 -6.42
N ASP A 44 18.91 -18.66 -6.80
CA ASP A 44 18.67 -17.23 -6.69
C ASP A 44 18.15 -16.63 -8.01
N VAL A 45 17.13 -15.77 -7.89
CA VAL A 45 16.65 -14.99 -9.02
C VAL A 45 17.50 -13.75 -9.18
N SER A 46 18.08 -13.57 -10.39
CA SER A 46 18.96 -12.43 -10.65
C SER A 46 18.28 -11.09 -10.35
N LEU A 47 19.05 -10.12 -9.83
CA LEU A 47 18.53 -8.77 -9.53
C LEU A 47 17.94 -8.11 -10.77
N ARG A 48 18.50 -8.37 -11.96
CA ARG A 48 17.94 -7.90 -13.24
C ARG A 48 16.51 -8.41 -13.47
N THR A 49 16.27 -9.70 -13.25
CA THR A 49 14.94 -10.31 -13.39
C THR A 49 13.96 -9.73 -12.36
N GLN A 50 14.42 -9.55 -11.12
CA GLN A 50 13.62 -8.94 -10.07
C GLN A 50 13.19 -7.50 -10.45
N MET A 51 14.10 -6.68 -10.96
CA MET A 51 13.81 -5.31 -11.40
C MET A 51 12.83 -5.27 -12.58
N ILE A 52 12.94 -6.21 -13.52
CA ILE A 52 11.96 -6.33 -14.63
C ILE A 52 10.59 -6.69 -14.08
N ALA A 53 10.49 -7.67 -13.17
CA ALA A 53 9.24 -8.04 -12.52
C ALA A 53 8.61 -6.86 -11.76
N TYR A 54 9.44 -6.07 -11.05
CA TYR A 54 9.00 -4.83 -10.40
C TYR A 54 8.37 -3.85 -11.39
N LEU A 55 9.07 -3.53 -12.49
CA LEU A 55 8.58 -2.56 -13.47
C LEU A 55 7.30 -3.06 -14.17
N VAL A 56 7.22 -4.34 -14.50
CA VAL A 56 5.98 -4.93 -15.05
C VAL A 56 4.83 -4.79 -14.05
N GLY A 57 5.05 -5.14 -12.79
CA GLY A 57 4.03 -5.03 -11.76
C GLY A 57 3.58 -3.59 -11.52
N MET A 58 4.53 -2.70 -11.31
CA MET A 58 4.25 -1.32 -10.92
C MET A 58 3.80 -0.44 -12.08
N VAL A 59 4.38 -0.60 -13.27
CA VAL A 59 4.04 0.24 -14.44
C VAL A 59 2.83 -0.33 -15.18
N ALA A 60 2.88 -1.60 -15.60
CA ALA A 60 1.83 -2.16 -16.44
C ALA A 60 0.53 -2.44 -15.68
N LEU A 61 0.63 -2.92 -14.44
CA LEU A 61 -0.53 -3.37 -13.66
C LEU A 61 -1.04 -2.34 -12.65
N ASN A 62 -0.18 -1.49 -12.10
CA ASN A 62 -0.56 -0.56 -11.02
C ASN A 62 -0.83 0.88 -11.48
N LEU A 63 -0.18 1.35 -12.54
CA LEU A 63 -0.30 2.75 -13.00
C LEU A 63 -1.74 3.20 -13.35
N PRO A 64 -2.63 2.38 -13.93
CA PRO A 64 -3.98 2.79 -14.30
C PRO A 64 -4.89 3.22 -13.14
N HIS A 65 -4.52 2.92 -11.89
CA HIS A 65 -5.42 3.05 -10.72
C HIS A 65 -5.69 4.47 -10.24
N GLY A 66 -4.73 5.40 -10.36
CA GLY A 66 -4.74 6.62 -9.54
C GLY A 66 -5.79 7.67 -9.92
N GLY A 67 -5.95 7.97 -11.20
CA GLY A 67 -6.75 9.10 -11.65
C GLY A 67 -8.27 8.90 -11.47
N TYR A 68 -8.76 7.72 -11.80
CA TYR A 68 -10.19 7.42 -11.70
C TYR A 68 -10.65 7.32 -10.23
N GLU A 69 -9.81 6.83 -9.32
CA GLU A 69 -10.13 6.73 -7.89
C GLU A 69 -10.37 8.12 -7.26
N HIS A 70 -9.57 9.12 -7.60
CA HIS A 70 -9.80 10.49 -7.15
C HIS A 70 -11.14 11.04 -7.62
N PHE A 71 -11.42 10.88 -8.91
CA PHE A 71 -12.67 11.36 -9.51
C PHE A 71 -13.89 10.68 -8.87
N SER A 72 -13.88 9.36 -8.74
CA SER A 72 -14.99 8.59 -8.15
C SER A 72 -15.17 8.90 -6.65
N ASN A 73 -14.10 9.11 -5.90
CA ASN A 73 -14.16 9.48 -4.49
C ASN A 73 -14.78 10.86 -4.26
N LEU A 74 -14.39 11.86 -5.05
CA LEU A 74 -14.98 13.20 -4.96
C LEU A 74 -16.46 13.19 -5.34
N ARG A 75 -16.79 12.50 -6.44
CA ARG A 75 -18.17 12.39 -6.91
C ARG A 75 -19.08 11.71 -5.88
N ARG A 76 -18.65 10.61 -5.25
CA ARG A 76 -19.41 9.94 -4.19
C ARG A 76 -19.73 10.87 -3.01
N ARG A 77 -18.92 11.88 -2.79
CA ARG A 77 -19.08 12.88 -1.71
C ARG A 77 -19.83 14.13 -2.14
N GLY A 78 -20.24 14.21 -3.40
CA GLY A 78 -20.86 15.41 -3.97
C GLY A 78 -19.90 16.62 -4.05
N LEU A 79 -18.58 16.35 -4.06
CA LEU A 79 -17.57 17.37 -4.18
C LEU A 79 -17.17 17.58 -5.64
N PRO A 80 -16.99 18.83 -6.09
CA PRO A 80 -16.62 19.10 -7.48
C PRO A 80 -15.17 18.70 -7.74
N PHE A 81 -14.95 17.95 -8.82
CA PHE A 81 -13.62 17.78 -9.40
C PHE A 81 -13.29 19.04 -10.21
N GLY A 82 -12.73 20.05 -9.55
CA GLY A 82 -12.49 21.36 -10.15
C GLY A 82 -11.03 21.83 -10.01
N ALA A 83 -10.74 22.98 -10.64
CA ALA A 83 -9.39 23.56 -10.69
C ALA A 83 -8.76 23.74 -9.28
N ARG A 84 -9.55 24.09 -8.27
CA ARG A 84 -9.07 24.22 -6.88
C ARG A 84 -8.55 22.90 -6.31
N TYR A 85 -9.24 21.80 -6.60
CA TYR A 85 -8.79 20.47 -6.17
C TYR A 85 -7.49 20.07 -6.86
N VAL A 86 -7.43 20.26 -8.19
CA VAL A 86 -6.23 19.99 -8.99
C VAL A 86 -5.04 20.84 -8.52
N ALA A 87 -5.26 22.13 -8.28
CA ALA A 87 -4.23 23.03 -7.77
C ALA A 87 -3.70 22.61 -6.38
N LEU A 88 -4.59 22.22 -5.46
CA LEU A 88 -4.22 21.71 -4.14
C LEU A 88 -3.41 20.42 -4.25
N TYR A 89 -3.85 19.48 -5.08
CA TYR A 89 -3.15 18.22 -5.32
C TYR A 89 -1.74 18.46 -5.89
N LEU A 90 -1.63 19.27 -6.93
CA LEU A 90 -0.34 19.64 -7.52
C LEU A 90 0.55 20.44 -6.57
N GLY A 91 -0.03 21.27 -5.70
CA GLY A 91 0.70 21.95 -4.63
C GLY A 91 1.33 20.97 -3.64
N PHE A 92 0.62 19.92 -3.23
CA PHE A 92 1.18 18.85 -2.41
C PHE A 92 2.28 18.07 -3.14
N VAL A 93 2.08 17.75 -4.43
CA VAL A 93 3.10 17.11 -5.27
C VAL A 93 4.36 17.98 -5.30
N ALA A 94 4.23 19.27 -5.63
CA ALA A 94 5.35 20.20 -5.70
C ALA A 94 6.07 20.35 -4.36
N SER A 95 5.33 20.43 -3.24
CA SER A 95 5.89 20.49 -1.89
C SER A 95 6.70 19.25 -1.55
N PHE A 96 6.22 18.08 -1.95
CA PHE A 96 6.93 16.84 -1.67
C PHE A 96 8.16 16.66 -2.58
N VAL A 97 8.09 17.07 -3.83
CA VAL A 97 9.27 17.16 -4.72
C VAL A 97 10.31 18.13 -4.13
N ALA A 98 9.88 19.31 -3.69
CA ALA A 98 10.77 20.27 -3.05
C ALA A 98 11.43 19.68 -1.78
N LEU A 99 10.70 18.89 -0.98
CA LEU A 99 11.27 18.21 0.16
C LEU A 99 12.35 17.20 -0.24
N PHE A 100 12.17 16.44 -1.33
CA PHE A 100 13.21 15.55 -1.86
C PHE A 100 14.46 16.31 -2.30
N VAL A 101 14.30 17.49 -2.90
CA VAL A 101 15.44 18.33 -3.32
C VAL A 101 16.19 18.88 -2.12
N VAL A 102 15.49 19.36 -1.10
CA VAL A 102 16.10 20.06 0.05
C VAL A 102 16.57 19.08 1.14
N ALA A 103 15.81 18.01 1.36
CA ALA A 103 16.03 17.06 2.46
C ALA A 103 15.68 15.63 2.01
N PRO A 104 16.50 14.97 1.17
CA PRO A 104 16.17 13.66 0.58
C PRO A 104 15.87 12.56 1.59
N LEU A 105 16.64 12.46 2.68
CA LEU A 105 16.44 11.44 3.71
C LEU A 105 15.13 11.60 4.47
N PRO A 106 14.77 12.78 5.01
CA PRO A 106 13.43 13.04 5.55
C PRO A 106 12.30 12.80 4.54
N ALA A 107 12.48 13.19 3.29
CA ALA A 107 11.48 12.95 2.23
C ALA A 107 11.25 11.46 2.01
N LEU A 108 12.31 10.67 1.93
CA LEU A 108 12.21 9.21 1.75
C LEU A 108 11.62 8.53 2.99
N ALA A 109 11.97 8.97 4.20
CA ALA A 109 11.37 8.48 5.43
C ALA A 109 9.85 8.77 5.48
N LEU A 110 9.44 9.97 5.06
CA LEU A 110 8.02 10.32 4.91
C LEU A 110 7.34 9.47 3.84
N ALA A 111 8.01 9.20 2.71
CA ALA A 111 7.50 8.32 1.66
C ALA A 111 7.24 6.90 2.18
N PHE A 112 8.18 6.32 2.93
CA PHE A 112 8.02 5.00 3.54
C PHE A 112 6.90 5.01 4.58
N GLY A 113 6.82 6.03 5.44
CA GLY A 113 5.72 6.22 6.38
C GLY A 113 4.36 6.31 5.68
N THR A 114 4.30 7.02 4.55
CA THR A 114 3.09 7.11 3.71
C THR A 114 2.71 5.76 3.11
N ALA A 115 3.69 4.97 2.64
CA ALA A 115 3.43 3.63 2.11
C ALA A 115 2.90 2.69 3.21
N VAL A 116 3.45 2.77 4.42
CA VAL A 116 2.96 2.03 5.60
C VAL A 116 1.53 2.45 5.95
N ALA A 117 1.27 3.75 6.03
CA ALA A 117 -0.06 4.28 6.32
C ALA A 117 -1.07 3.85 5.25
N LYS A 118 -0.75 4.04 3.97
CA LYS A 118 -1.62 3.67 2.85
C LYS A 118 -1.89 2.17 2.82
N GLY A 119 -0.85 1.34 2.97
CA GLY A 119 -0.98 -0.11 2.99
C GLY A 119 -1.86 -0.58 4.14
N GLY A 120 -1.60 -0.09 5.36
CA GLY A 120 -2.34 -0.49 6.56
C GLY A 120 -3.77 0.01 6.60
N HIS A 121 -3.99 1.30 6.38
CA HIS A 121 -5.33 1.89 6.36
C HIS A 121 -6.18 1.33 5.21
N GLY A 122 -5.58 1.22 4.02
CA GLY A 122 -6.29 0.67 2.87
C GLY A 122 -6.72 -0.77 3.10
N ASP A 123 -5.83 -1.60 3.64
CA ASP A 123 -6.14 -3.00 3.89
C ASP A 123 -7.16 -3.19 5.02
N LEU A 124 -7.09 -2.36 6.08
CA LEU A 124 -8.10 -2.37 7.14
C LEU A 124 -9.49 -1.95 6.63
N ARG A 125 -9.57 -0.98 5.71
CA ARG A 125 -10.85 -0.62 5.04
C ARG A 125 -11.42 -1.76 4.19
N VAL A 126 -10.54 -2.52 3.55
CA VAL A 126 -10.96 -3.73 2.82
C VAL A 126 -11.52 -4.77 3.81
N MET A 127 -10.86 -4.97 4.94
CA MET A 127 -11.35 -5.87 5.98
C MET A 127 -12.71 -5.43 6.52
N ASP A 128 -12.89 -4.15 6.86
CA ASP A 128 -14.18 -3.61 7.32
C ASP A 128 -15.32 -3.93 6.34
N ALA A 129 -15.07 -3.69 5.06
CA ALA A 129 -16.10 -3.84 4.04
C ALA A 129 -16.36 -5.30 3.63
N LEU A 130 -15.32 -6.13 3.53
CA LEU A 130 -15.40 -7.42 2.85
C LEU A 130 -15.19 -8.65 3.75
N VAL A 131 -14.45 -8.51 4.85
CA VAL A 131 -14.03 -9.62 5.70
C VAL A 131 -14.69 -9.59 7.08
N GLY A 132 -14.76 -8.40 7.68
CA GLY A 132 -15.21 -8.13 9.04
C GLY A 132 -14.05 -7.88 9.99
N THR A 133 -14.30 -7.03 11.00
CA THR A 133 -13.31 -6.57 12.00
C THR A 133 -13.85 -6.62 13.43
N ASP A 134 -14.78 -7.53 13.71
CA ASP A 134 -15.46 -7.65 15.01
C ASP A 134 -14.47 -7.87 16.18
N HIS A 135 -13.29 -8.41 15.89
CA HIS A 135 -12.21 -8.64 16.84
C HIS A 135 -11.36 -7.37 17.12
N LEU A 136 -11.64 -6.26 16.41
CA LEU A 136 -10.95 -4.96 16.55
C LEU A 136 -11.90 -3.85 17.03
N PRO A 137 -12.53 -3.97 18.22
CA PRO A 137 -13.58 -3.06 18.67
C PRO A 137 -13.05 -1.70 19.12
N THR A 138 -11.74 -1.51 19.29
CA THR A 138 -11.17 -0.26 19.80
C THR A 138 -10.24 0.42 18.80
N ARG A 139 -10.15 1.76 18.88
CA ARG A 139 -9.22 2.55 18.06
C ARG A 139 -7.75 2.11 18.17
N PRO A 140 -7.20 1.84 19.38
CA PRO A 140 -5.84 1.34 19.50
C PRO A 140 -5.60 0.00 18.80
N GLN A 141 -6.55 -0.95 18.90
CA GLN A 141 -6.44 -2.22 18.17
C GLN A 141 -6.46 -2.01 16.65
N ARG A 142 -7.30 -1.12 16.15
CA ARG A 142 -7.38 -0.78 14.72
C ARG A 142 -6.10 -0.06 14.26
N ALA A 143 -5.54 0.85 15.07
CA ALA A 143 -4.27 1.50 14.78
C ALA A 143 -3.12 0.47 14.71
N LEU A 144 -3.09 -0.46 15.65
CA LEU A 144 -2.08 -1.52 15.68
C LEU A 144 -2.22 -2.47 14.48
N ALA A 145 -3.45 -2.86 14.11
CA ALA A 145 -3.73 -3.63 12.92
C ALA A 145 -3.22 -2.93 11.65
N ALA A 146 -3.54 -1.64 11.48
CA ALA A 146 -3.05 -0.84 10.36
C ALA A 146 -1.51 -0.74 10.34
N LEU A 147 -0.89 -0.52 11.50
CA LEU A 147 0.57 -0.46 11.63
C LEU A 147 1.22 -1.80 11.24
N VAL A 148 0.70 -2.92 11.70
CA VAL A 148 1.23 -4.25 11.41
C VAL A 148 1.07 -4.60 9.93
N ARG A 149 -0.11 -4.41 9.37
CA ARG A 149 -0.38 -4.75 7.97
C ARG A 149 0.38 -3.85 6.99
N GLY A 150 0.44 -2.56 7.25
CA GLY A 150 1.22 -1.62 6.45
C GLY A 150 2.72 -1.73 6.70
N GLY A 151 3.11 -1.92 7.96
CA GLY A 151 4.51 -2.08 8.38
C GLY A 151 5.18 -3.30 7.75
N ALA A 152 4.44 -4.38 7.51
CA ALA A 152 4.96 -5.57 6.84
C ALA A 152 5.64 -5.23 5.49
N VAL A 153 5.11 -4.26 4.74
CA VAL A 153 5.63 -3.84 3.42
C VAL A 153 7.04 -3.28 3.49
N MET A 154 7.41 -2.61 4.58
CA MET A 154 8.71 -1.93 4.72
C MET A 154 9.63 -2.63 5.73
N VAL A 155 9.08 -3.08 6.86
CA VAL A 155 9.91 -3.63 7.94
C VAL A 155 10.38 -5.03 7.63
N VAL A 156 9.50 -5.90 7.12
CA VAL A 156 9.90 -7.30 6.83
C VAL A 156 11.00 -7.36 5.77
N PRO A 157 10.91 -6.64 4.62
CA PRO A 157 12.02 -6.60 3.67
C PRO A 157 13.31 -5.99 4.24
N ALA A 158 13.20 -4.96 5.09
CA ALA A 158 14.38 -4.37 5.72
C ALA A 158 15.12 -5.38 6.61
N VAL A 159 14.39 -6.31 7.25
CA VAL A 159 14.95 -7.36 8.11
C VAL A 159 15.48 -8.54 7.31
N PHE A 160 14.71 -9.06 6.35
CA PHE A 160 15.02 -10.31 5.66
C PHE A 160 15.84 -10.13 4.37
N SER A 161 15.86 -8.91 3.81
CA SER A 161 16.61 -8.55 2.60
C SER A 161 17.44 -7.28 2.83
N THR A 162 18.09 -7.16 3.96
CA THR A 162 18.75 -5.95 4.48
C THR A 162 19.66 -5.29 3.45
N GLU A 163 20.57 -6.04 2.84
CA GLU A 163 21.52 -5.52 1.85
C GLU A 163 20.80 -4.91 0.64
N THR A 164 19.86 -5.64 0.04
CA THR A 164 19.11 -5.17 -1.12
C THR A 164 18.20 -4.00 -0.76
N PHE A 165 17.53 -4.03 0.38
CA PHE A 165 16.66 -2.96 0.85
C PHE A 165 17.43 -1.65 1.04
N TYR A 166 18.55 -1.67 1.77
CA TYR A 166 19.36 -0.47 1.98
C TYR A 166 20.14 -0.06 0.74
N GLY A 167 20.54 -1.00 -0.11
CA GLY A 167 21.13 -0.71 -1.42
C GLY A 167 20.19 0.12 -2.30
N PHE A 168 18.93 -0.31 -2.45
CA PHE A 168 17.93 0.47 -3.18
C PHE A 168 17.56 1.79 -2.49
N THR A 169 17.52 1.82 -1.16
CA THR A 169 17.33 3.06 -0.40
C THR A 169 18.44 4.05 -0.72
N GLY A 170 19.69 3.60 -0.78
CA GLY A 170 20.83 4.41 -1.19
C GLY A 170 20.73 4.95 -2.61
N ILE A 171 20.29 4.12 -3.57
CA ILE A 171 20.08 4.55 -4.96
C ILE A 171 18.96 5.60 -5.04
N MET A 172 17.84 5.41 -4.34
CA MET A 172 16.74 6.38 -4.27
C MET A 172 17.21 7.73 -3.71
N LEU A 173 17.98 7.72 -2.62
CA LEU A 173 18.56 8.93 -2.07
C LEU A 173 19.54 9.60 -3.06
N GLY A 174 20.33 8.81 -3.77
CA GLY A 174 21.28 9.27 -4.79
C GLY A 174 20.63 10.00 -5.96
N VAL A 175 19.35 9.78 -6.24
CA VAL A 175 18.59 10.57 -7.25
C VAL A 175 18.60 12.07 -6.90
N PHE A 176 18.69 12.42 -5.63
CA PHE A 176 18.74 13.80 -5.11
C PHE A 176 20.06 14.11 -4.40
N ASP A 177 21.13 13.44 -4.76
CA ASP A 177 22.48 13.58 -4.15
C ASP A 177 22.47 13.34 -2.62
N GLY A 178 21.44 12.68 -2.11
CA GLY A 178 21.28 12.33 -0.70
C GLY A 178 22.05 11.07 -0.33
N ARG A 179 22.22 10.86 0.97
CA ARG A 179 22.87 9.67 1.55
C ARG A 179 22.14 9.19 2.79
N LEU A 180 22.24 7.90 3.05
CA LEU A 180 21.82 7.33 4.33
C LEU A 180 22.63 7.96 5.47
N ALA A 181 21.94 8.26 6.59
CA ALA A 181 22.55 8.84 7.79
C ALA A 181 21.88 8.26 9.06
N GLY A 182 22.47 8.54 10.22
CA GLY A 182 21.96 8.10 11.51
C GLY A 182 22.19 6.60 11.76
N PRO A 183 21.41 5.98 12.67
CA PRO A 183 21.60 4.58 13.09
C PRO A 183 21.56 3.58 11.93
N ALA A 184 20.70 3.82 10.93
CA ALA A 184 20.59 2.97 9.74
C ALA A 184 21.86 2.95 8.88
N ALA A 185 22.68 4.01 8.95
CA ALA A 185 23.96 4.08 8.23
C ALA A 185 25.13 3.62 9.10
N SER A 186 25.14 4.00 10.39
CA SER A 186 26.28 3.72 11.30
C SER A 186 26.28 2.28 11.83
N ASN A 187 25.12 1.69 12.03
CA ASN A 187 24.97 0.30 12.49
C ASN A 187 23.67 -0.30 11.94
N PRO A 188 23.63 -0.62 10.63
CA PRO A 188 22.43 -1.12 9.96
C PRO A 188 21.90 -2.42 10.55
N GLU A 189 22.77 -3.31 11.00
CA GLU A 189 22.40 -4.59 11.59
C GLU A 189 21.67 -4.41 12.93
N ALA A 190 22.24 -3.64 13.86
CA ALA A 190 21.59 -3.37 15.14
C ALA A 190 20.28 -2.61 14.97
N PHE A 191 20.25 -1.62 14.05
CA PHE A 191 19.03 -0.87 13.74
C PHE A 191 17.94 -1.79 13.18
N THR A 192 18.29 -2.64 12.23
CA THR A 192 17.36 -3.59 11.60
C THR A 192 16.85 -4.63 12.59
N THR A 193 17.72 -5.14 13.46
CA THR A 193 17.33 -6.09 14.52
C THR A 193 16.36 -5.45 15.51
N ALA A 194 16.62 -4.21 15.95
CA ALA A 194 15.71 -3.49 16.83
C ALA A 194 14.36 -3.21 16.17
N LEU A 195 14.38 -2.78 14.90
CA LEU A 195 13.17 -2.54 14.10
C LEU A 195 12.35 -3.83 13.94
N GLY A 196 13.00 -4.94 13.59
CA GLY A 196 12.37 -6.25 13.45
C GLY A 196 11.79 -6.76 14.77
N GLY A 197 12.51 -6.61 15.88
CA GLY A 197 12.03 -6.96 17.21
C GLY A 197 10.80 -6.16 17.63
N ALA A 198 10.82 -4.83 17.42
CA ALA A 198 9.68 -3.97 17.71
C ALA A 198 8.47 -4.33 16.84
N PHE A 199 8.69 -4.62 15.55
CA PHE A 199 7.63 -5.07 14.64
C PHE A 199 7.08 -6.43 15.03
N GLY A 200 7.93 -7.39 15.38
CA GLY A 200 7.51 -8.72 15.88
C GLY A 200 6.63 -8.61 17.12
N LEU A 201 7.00 -7.75 18.08
CA LEU A 201 6.17 -7.46 19.25
C LEU A 201 4.82 -6.83 18.86
N ALA A 202 4.80 -5.92 17.87
CA ALA A 202 3.56 -5.34 17.37
C ALA A 202 2.65 -6.39 16.72
N VAL A 203 3.21 -7.33 15.93
CA VAL A 203 2.47 -8.47 15.36
C VAL A 203 1.88 -9.34 16.46
N LEU A 204 2.68 -9.72 17.47
CA LEU A 204 2.20 -10.53 18.60
C LEU A 204 1.10 -9.82 19.40
N ALA A 205 1.27 -8.53 19.67
CA ALA A 205 0.27 -7.72 20.37
C ALA A 205 -1.04 -7.60 19.57
N HIS A 206 -0.94 -7.42 18.23
CA HIS A 206 -2.09 -7.37 17.35
C HIS A 206 -2.86 -8.70 17.34
N LEU A 207 -2.18 -9.79 17.06
CA LEU A 207 -2.80 -11.12 17.00
C LEU A 207 -3.33 -11.57 18.37
N GLY A 208 -2.54 -11.38 19.43
CA GLY A 208 -2.94 -11.73 20.80
C GLY A 208 -4.11 -10.89 21.32
N GLY A 209 -4.11 -9.58 21.04
CA GLY A 209 -5.20 -8.67 21.41
C GLY A 209 -6.51 -9.02 20.69
N GLY A 210 -6.44 -9.30 19.38
CA GLY A 210 -7.58 -9.75 18.59
C GLY A 210 -8.11 -11.10 19.06
N LEU A 211 -7.23 -12.06 19.38
CA LEU A 211 -7.62 -13.35 19.95
C LEU A 211 -8.32 -13.19 21.30
N ALA A 212 -7.76 -12.40 22.20
CA ALA A 212 -8.35 -12.15 23.50
C ALA A 212 -9.74 -11.52 23.41
N THR A 213 -9.96 -10.64 22.43
CA THR A 213 -11.27 -10.06 22.14
C THR A 213 -12.24 -11.14 21.61
N SER A 214 -11.79 -11.94 20.63
CA SER A 214 -12.62 -13.05 20.09
C SER A 214 -13.04 -14.06 21.15
N LEU A 215 -12.13 -14.45 22.04
CA LEU A 215 -12.43 -15.42 23.11
C LEU A 215 -13.40 -14.89 24.18
N ARG A 216 -13.53 -13.56 24.30
CA ARG A 216 -14.53 -12.94 25.21
C ARG A 216 -15.93 -12.89 24.60
N SER A 217 -16.07 -13.10 23.30
CA SER A 217 -17.38 -13.22 22.66
C SER A 217 -18.00 -14.58 22.95
N THR A 218 -19.33 -14.64 22.98
CA THR A 218 -20.08 -15.89 23.25
C THR A 218 -19.90 -16.93 22.13
N ASP A 219 -19.47 -16.51 20.96
CA ASP A 219 -19.33 -17.35 19.75
C ASP A 219 -17.93 -17.97 19.60
N GLY A 220 -17.04 -17.79 20.58
CA GLY A 220 -15.66 -18.30 20.55
C GLY A 220 -14.76 -17.56 19.54
N VAL A 221 -13.76 -18.26 18.98
CA VAL A 221 -12.82 -17.65 18.02
C VAL A 221 -13.55 -17.29 16.72
N GLY A 222 -13.74 -15.99 16.51
CA GLY A 222 -14.47 -15.45 15.36
C GLY A 222 -13.73 -15.64 14.03
N ARG A 223 -14.50 -15.87 12.96
CA ARG A 223 -13.98 -15.97 11.59
C ARG A 223 -13.18 -14.71 11.17
N SER A 224 -13.58 -13.52 11.64
CA SER A 224 -12.88 -12.27 11.32
C SER A 224 -11.46 -12.28 11.84
N TRP A 225 -11.21 -12.75 13.06
CA TRP A 225 -9.87 -12.89 13.63
C TRP A 225 -9.04 -13.94 12.89
N LEU A 226 -9.62 -15.11 12.57
CA LEU A 226 -8.89 -16.16 11.84
C LEU A 226 -8.40 -15.66 10.47
N LEU A 227 -9.22 -14.92 9.75
CA LEU A 227 -8.87 -14.35 8.45
C LEU A 227 -7.84 -13.25 8.58
N ASP A 228 -7.96 -12.38 9.59
CA ASP A 228 -6.97 -11.33 9.86
C ASP A 228 -5.61 -11.95 10.23
N ALA A 229 -5.59 -12.92 11.12
CA ALA A 229 -4.37 -13.63 11.50
C ALA A 229 -3.72 -14.33 10.29
N ALA A 230 -4.50 -15.04 9.49
CA ALA A 230 -4.00 -15.71 8.29
C ALA A 230 -3.43 -14.71 7.26
N GLU A 231 -4.12 -13.58 7.02
CA GLU A 231 -3.64 -12.55 6.10
C GLU A 231 -2.39 -11.82 6.64
N THR A 232 -2.34 -11.53 7.93
CA THR A 232 -1.17 -10.92 8.57
C THR A 232 0.05 -11.82 8.45
N LEU A 233 -0.10 -13.10 8.77
CA LEU A 233 0.98 -14.07 8.62
C LEU A 233 1.38 -14.29 7.15
N LEU A 234 0.41 -14.29 6.24
CA LEU A 234 0.69 -14.36 4.80
C LEU A 234 1.50 -13.15 4.32
N LEU A 235 1.18 -11.93 4.75
CA LEU A 235 1.96 -10.74 4.41
C LEU A 235 3.39 -10.82 4.96
N VAL A 236 3.56 -11.25 6.21
CA VAL A 236 4.89 -11.44 6.79
C VAL A 236 5.69 -12.50 6.02
N ALA A 237 5.08 -13.66 5.75
CA ALA A 237 5.73 -14.73 4.99
C ALA A 237 6.07 -14.30 3.56
N TYR A 238 5.17 -13.59 2.89
CA TYR A 238 5.39 -13.08 1.55
C TYR A 238 6.59 -12.14 1.49
N PHE A 239 6.66 -11.13 2.35
CA PHE A 239 7.75 -10.18 2.37
C PHE A 239 9.07 -10.75 2.93
N ALA A 240 9.02 -11.86 3.67
CA ALA A 240 10.21 -12.56 4.14
C ALA A 240 10.82 -13.51 3.10
N LEU A 241 9.98 -14.15 2.27
CA LEU A 241 10.41 -15.21 1.36
C LEU A 241 10.60 -14.72 -0.09
N VAL A 242 9.83 -13.72 -0.51
CA VAL A 242 9.92 -13.17 -1.87
C VAL A 242 11.00 -12.08 -1.89
N PRO A 243 11.94 -12.10 -2.85
CA PRO A 243 12.95 -11.05 -2.99
C PRO A 243 12.33 -9.66 -2.98
N VAL A 244 12.88 -8.74 -2.21
CA VAL A 244 12.26 -7.44 -1.88
C VAL A 244 11.78 -6.65 -3.09
N VAL A 245 12.56 -6.65 -4.18
CA VAL A 245 12.22 -5.90 -5.41
C VAL A 245 10.99 -6.49 -6.07
N VAL A 246 10.89 -7.82 -6.16
CA VAL A 246 9.70 -8.52 -6.67
C VAL A 246 8.52 -8.34 -5.72
N ALA A 247 8.78 -8.47 -4.41
CA ALA A 247 7.74 -8.38 -3.39
C ALA A 247 7.03 -7.02 -3.44
N ILE A 248 7.76 -5.92 -3.46
CA ILE A 248 7.19 -4.57 -3.56
C ILE A 248 6.49 -4.39 -4.90
N GLY A 249 7.11 -4.82 -6.01
CA GLY A 249 6.55 -4.66 -7.36
C GLY A 249 5.22 -5.36 -7.57
N LEU A 250 5.03 -6.53 -6.98
CA LEU A 250 3.83 -7.35 -7.17
C LEU A 250 2.78 -7.17 -6.05
N TYR A 251 3.16 -6.71 -4.85
CA TYR A 251 2.23 -6.45 -3.76
C TYR A 251 1.14 -5.45 -4.15
N PHE A 252 1.54 -4.31 -4.74
CA PHE A 252 0.57 -3.28 -5.07
C PHE A 252 -0.49 -3.74 -6.06
N PRO A 253 -0.18 -4.33 -7.23
CA PRO A 253 -1.22 -4.79 -8.14
C PRO A 253 -2.01 -5.99 -7.62
N LEU A 254 -1.34 -7.01 -7.07
CA LEU A 254 -1.97 -8.30 -6.74
C LEU A 254 -2.69 -8.30 -5.38
N TRP A 255 -2.24 -7.49 -4.44
CA TRP A 255 -2.87 -7.41 -3.12
C TRP A 255 -3.64 -6.11 -2.95
N TYR A 256 -2.94 -4.98 -2.98
CA TYR A 256 -3.52 -3.69 -2.63
C TYR A 256 -4.59 -3.25 -3.65
N SER A 257 -4.22 -3.10 -4.91
CA SER A 257 -5.11 -2.56 -5.94
C SER A 257 -6.30 -3.45 -6.24
N LEU A 258 -6.09 -4.76 -6.35
CA LEU A 258 -7.15 -5.72 -6.60
C LEU A 258 -8.21 -5.70 -5.49
N ARG A 259 -7.78 -5.64 -4.22
CA ARG A 259 -8.66 -5.61 -3.05
C ARG A 259 -9.38 -4.26 -2.91
N GLN A 260 -8.70 -3.14 -3.19
CA GLN A 260 -9.33 -1.82 -3.20
C GLN A 260 -10.39 -1.69 -4.30
N SER A 261 -10.13 -2.26 -5.47
CA SER A 261 -11.12 -2.30 -6.56
C SER A 261 -12.37 -3.09 -6.16
N ALA A 262 -12.20 -4.27 -5.56
CA ALA A 262 -13.30 -5.07 -5.05
C ALA A 262 -14.12 -4.30 -3.99
N ARG A 263 -13.44 -3.62 -3.04
CA ARG A 263 -14.08 -2.76 -2.05
C ARG A 263 -14.86 -1.62 -2.69
N SER A 264 -14.28 -0.92 -3.68
CA SER A 264 -14.93 0.21 -4.34
C SER A 264 -16.25 -0.19 -4.98
N VAL A 265 -16.31 -1.33 -5.65
CA VAL A 265 -17.54 -1.86 -6.26
C VAL A 265 -18.63 -2.12 -5.21
N VAL A 266 -18.28 -2.70 -4.06
CA VAL A 266 -19.25 -2.97 -2.98
C VAL A 266 -19.79 -1.68 -2.39
N VAL A 267 -18.90 -0.70 -2.11
CA VAL A 267 -19.30 0.60 -1.55
C VAL A 267 -20.17 1.39 -2.53
N GLU A 268 -19.92 1.26 -3.84
CA GLU A 268 -20.76 1.88 -4.87
C GLU A 268 -22.18 1.28 -4.91
N ARG A 269 -22.31 -0.02 -4.72
CA ARG A 269 -23.62 -0.70 -4.64
C ARG A 269 -24.43 -0.31 -3.41
N GLU A 270 -23.80 0.12 -2.32
CA GLU A 270 -24.48 0.61 -1.11
C GLU A 270 -25.10 2.02 -1.29
N GLN A 271 -24.69 2.77 -2.32
CA GLN A 271 -25.13 4.14 -2.57
C GLN A 271 -25.64 4.34 -4.01
N PRO A 272 -26.71 3.64 -4.44
CA PRO A 272 -27.17 3.66 -5.84
C PRO A 272 -27.64 5.03 -6.31
N ASP A 273 -28.19 5.88 -5.42
CA ASP A 273 -28.79 7.18 -5.78
C ASP A 273 -27.80 8.27 -6.22
N ARG A 274 -26.49 8.04 -6.06
CA ARG A 274 -25.42 9.00 -6.42
C ARG A 274 -24.62 8.63 -7.65
N THR A 275 -24.88 7.48 -8.23
CA THR A 275 -24.21 6.96 -9.41
C THR A 275 -25.10 6.95 -10.63
N GLU A 276 -25.60 8.11 -11.07
CA GLU A 276 -25.93 8.24 -12.50
C GLU A 276 -24.65 7.92 -13.28
N GLY A 277 -24.74 6.94 -14.17
CA GLY A 277 -23.59 6.41 -14.88
C GLY A 277 -22.76 7.53 -15.54
N VAL A 278 -21.45 7.55 -15.26
CA VAL A 278 -20.54 8.45 -15.98
C VAL A 278 -20.57 8.05 -17.44
N SER A 279 -20.82 9.01 -18.34
CA SER A 279 -20.75 8.69 -19.76
C SER A 279 -19.35 8.19 -20.12
N LEU A 280 -19.27 7.24 -21.06
CA LEU A 280 -17.99 6.68 -21.53
C LEU A 280 -16.99 7.80 -21.92
N VAL A 281 -17.48 8.88 -22.54
CA VAL A 281 -16.65 10.02 -22.94
C VAL A 281 -16.05 10.74 -21.73
N VAL A 282 -16.82 10.94 -20.66
CA VAL A 282 -16.32 11.58 -19.42
C VAL A 282 -15.32 10.66 -18.73
N ALA A 283 -15.62 9.37 -18.61
CA ALA A 283 -14.69 8.40 -18.02
C ALA A 283 -13.36 8.35 -18.78
N TRP A 284 -13.43 8.27 -20.10
CA TRP A 284 -12.25 8.30 -20.97
C TRP A 284 -11.47 9.63 -20.85
N GLY A 285 -12.18 10.77 -20.87
CA GLY A 285 -11.57 12.09 -20.68
C GLY A 285 -10.81 12.21 -19.35
N VAL A 286 -11.38 11.69 -18.24
CA VAL A 286 -10.73 11.66 -16.93
C VAL A 286 -9.46 10.80 -16.96
N LEU A 287 -9.48 9.65 -17.62
CA LEU A 287 -8.31 8.80 -17.77
C LEU A 287 -7.20 9.49 -18.57
N VAL A 288 -7.53 10.15 -19.68
CA VAL A 288 -6.57 10.90 -20.52
C VAL A 288 -5.95 12.06 -19.74
N VAL A 289 -6.77 12.86 -19.07
CA VAL A 289 -6.28 13.97 -18.23
C VAL A 289 -5.40 13.44 -17.09
N GLY A 290 -5.81 12.36 -16.43
CA GLY A 290 -5.01 11.69 -15.40
C GLY A 290 -3.66 11.23 -15.94
N ALA A 291 -3.61 10.60 -17.11
CA ALA A 291 -2.38 10.16 -17.75
C ALA A 291 -1.46 11.35 -18.11
N LEU A 292 -2.02 12.44 -18.64
CA LEU A 292 -1.24 13.65 -18.96
C LEU A 292 -0.66 14.32 -17.71
N VAL A 293 -1.44 14.43 -16.64
CA VAL A 293 -0.95 14.94 -15.34
C VAL A 293 0.17 14.06 -14.80
N THR A 294 0.00 12.74 -14.84
CA THR A 294 1.00 11.77 -14.40
C THR A 294 2.29 11.90 -15.21
N ALA A 295 2.20 12.00 -16.53
CA ALA A 295 3.35 12.19 -17.41
C ALA A 295 4.05 13.53 -17.15
N THR A 296 3.28 14.60 -16.91
CA THR A 296 3.82 15.94 -16.58
C THR A 296 4.59 15.90 -15.26
N VAL A 297 4.04 15.27 -14.22
CA VAL A 297 4.71 15.11 -12.92
C VAL A 297 5.99 14.29 -13.07
N ALA A 298 5.96 13.19 -13.83
CA ALA A 298 7.15 12.37 -14.07
C ALA A 298 8.25 13.17 -14.81
N THR A 299 7.87 13.93 -15.84
CA THR A 299 8.80 14.78 -16.59
C THR A 299 9.38 15.90 -15.71
N ALA A 300 8.53 16.58 -14.92
CA ALA A 300 8.97 17.62 -14.00
C ALA A 300 9.95 17.06 -12.95
N LEU A 301 9.64 15.90 -12.38
CA LEU A 301 10.52 15.21 -11.43
C LEU A 301 11.87 14.86 -12.08
N TRP A 302 11.85 14.36 -13.31
CA TRP A 302 13.08 14.03 -14.06
C TRP A 302 13.96 15.25 -14.29
N VAL A 303 13.37 16.39 -14.65
CA VAL A 303 14.11 17.65 -14.89
C VAL A 303 14.67 18.24 -13.59
N VAL A 304 13.95 18.11 -12.48
CA VAL A 304 14.33 18.69 -11.19
C VAL A 304 15.31 17.81 -10.41
N ALA A 305 15.29 16.50 -10.64
CA ALA A 305 16.18 15.55 -9.97
C ALA A 305 17.65 15.79 -10.44
N PRO A 306 18.61 16.04 -9.53
CA PRO A 306 20.02 16.26 -9.91
C PRO A 306 20.63 15.04 -10.61
N ASN A 307 20.23 13.84 -10.22
CA ASN A 307 20.76 12.60 -10.76
C ASN A 307 19.65 11.53 -10.94
N PRO A 308 18.77 11.69 -11.94
CA PRO A 308 17.62 10.80 -12.13
C PRO A 308 18.01 9.32 -12.33
N MET A 309 19.26 9.05 -12.72
CA MET A 309 19.81 7.72 -12.97
C MET A 309 20.88 7.31 -11.95
N ALA A 310 20.75 7.72 -10.70
CA ALA A 310 21.73 7.50 -9.62
C ALA A 310 22.21 6.06 -9.44
N GLY A 311 21.53 5.06 -9.99
CA GLY A 311 21.88 3.66 -9.88
C GLY A 311 23.00 3.17 -10.79
N GLY A 312 23.58 4.04 -11.63
CA GLY A 312 24.65 3.69 -12.56
C GLY A 312 24.23 2.81 -13.74
N SER A 313 23.20 1.98 -13.62
CA SER A 313 22.57 1.23 -14.71
C SER A 313 21.20 1.79 -15.07
N LEU A 314 20.81 1.68 -16.34
CA LEU A 314 19.49 2.12 -16.80
C LEU A 314 18.37 1.47 -15.98
N LEU A 315 18.49 0.20 -15.67
CA LEU A 315 17.44 -0.56 -15.01
C LEU A 315 17.31 -0.20 -13.52
N SER A 316 18.42 -0.12 -12.78
CA SER A 316 18.40 0.27 -11.37
C SER A 316 17.98 1.73 -11.18
N GLY A 317 18.44 2.62 -12.04
CA GLY A 317 18.00 4.02 -12.05
C GLY A 317 16.50 4.15 -12.34
N ALA A 318 16.01 3.43 -13.35
CA ALA A 318 14.58 3.42 -13.68
C ALA A 318 13.71 2.92 -12.53
N VAL A 319 14.11 1.86 -11.83
CA VAL A 319 13.38 1.34 -10.65
C VAL A 319 13.39 2.38 -9.53
N ALA A 320 14.54 2.97 -9.20
CA ALA A 320 14.66 3.95 -8.13
C ALA A 320 13.85 5.22 -8.46
N PHE A 321 14.01 5.77 -9.64
CA PHE A 321 13.25 6.94 -10.10
C PHE A 321 11.75 6.69 -10.08
N TYR A 322 11.31 5.55 -10.64
CA TYR A 322 9.89 5.21 -10.67
C TYR A 322 9.32 5.01 -9.27
N THR A 323 10.09 4.41 -8.35
CA THR A 323 9.66 4.27 -6.95
C THR A 323 9.43 5.62 -6.29
N ILE A 324 10.37 6.57 -6.46
CA ILE A 324 10.21 7.94 -5.96
C ILE A 324 9.01 8.62 -6.61
N PHE A 325 8.88 8.50 -7.93
CA PHE A 325 7.73 9.04 -8.66
C PHE A 325 6.39 8.54 -8.09
N VAL A 326 6.27 7.23 -7.85
CA VAL A 326 5.06 6.66 -7.22
C VAL A 326 4.85 7.23 -5.81
N CYS A 327 5.91 7.39 -5.01
CA CYS A 327 5.82 8.01 -3.69
C CYS A 327 5.32 9.46 -3.77
N VAL A 328 5.83 10.23 -4.74
CA VAL A 328 5.46 11.63 -4.96
C VAL A 328 3.98 11.79 -5.31
N ILE A 329 3.43 10.92 -6.15
CA ILE A 329 2.00 10.98 -6.49
C ILE A 329 1.10 10.31 -5.43
N ALA A 330 1.62 9.35 -4.67
CA ALA A 330 0.85 8.64 -3.65
C ALA A 330 0.63 9.48 -2.39
N MET A 331 1.57 10.32 -1.99
CA MET A 331 1.48 11.11 -0.76
C MET A 331 0.27 12.05 -0.77
N PRO A 332 0.04 12.91 -1.78
CA PRO A 332 -1.17 13.71 -1.85
C PRO A 332 -2.46 12.89 -1.86
N HIS A 333 -2.43 11.73 -2.52
CA HIS A 333 -3.56 10.81 -2.55
C HIS A 333 -3.93 10.32 -1.14
N VAL A 334 -2.95 9.96 -0.32
CA VAL A 334 -3.18 9.54 1.06
C VAL A 334 -3.69 10.71 1.91
N VAL A 335 -3.04 11.88 1.85
CA VAL A 335 -3.42 13.05 2.63
C VAL A 335 -4.85 13.49 2.31
N VAL A 336 -5.19 13.60 1.04
CA VAL A 336 -6.54 14.00 0.61
C VAL A 336 -7.56 12.91 0.94
N GLY A 337 -7.21 11.64 0.76
CA GLY A 337 -8.08 10.51 1.09
C GLY A 337 -8.43 10.48 2.58
N GLU A 338 -7.42 10.59 3.46
CA GLU A 338 -7.62 10.61 4.91
C GLU A 338 -8.38 11.86 5.37
N TRP A 339 -8.09 13.04 4.80
CA TRP A 339 -8.83 14.25 5.09
C TRP A 339 -10.31 14.15 4.71
N LEU A 340 -10.59 13.60 3.54
CA LEU A 340 -11.96 13.39 3.08
C LEU A 340 -12.70 12.32 3.93
N ASP A 341 -12.00 11.37 4.51
CA ASP A 341 -12.54 10.33 5.40
C ASP A 341 -12.51 10.73 6.88
N PHE A 342 -12.13 11.97 7.21
CA PHE A 342 -12.11 12.45 8.58
C PHE A 342 -13.50 12.28 9.23
N GLY A 343 -13.59 11.43 10.23
CA GLY A 343 -14.83 11.06 10.93
C GLY A 343 -15.49 9.77 10.46
N ARG A 344 -15.05 9.15 9.35
CA ARG A 344 -15.57 7.85 8.85
C ARG A 344 -14.49 6.87 8.43
N GLY A 345 -13.21 7.19 8.63
CA GLY A 345 -12.09 6.31 8.28
C GLY A 345 -12.00 5.07 9.18
N ILE A 346 -10.83 4.45 9.18
CA ILE A 346 -10.53 3.26 10.01
C ILE A 346 -10.76 3.49 11.51
N TRP A 347 -10.86 4.73 11.94
CA TRP A 347 -11.09 5.14 13.33
C TRP A 347 -12.56 5.11 13.74
N TYR A 348 -13.48 4.93 12.79
CA TYR A 348 -14.89 4.74 13.09
C TYR A 348 -15.09 3.32 13.64
N VAL A 349 -15.53 3.27 14.88
CA VAL A 349 -15.98 2.04 15.53
C VAL A 349 -17.49 2.13 15.56
N PRO A 350 -18.22 1.27 14.81
CA PRO A 350 -19.68 1.25 14.81
C PRO A 350 -20.27 0.91 16.18
#